data_cae09d9ae498039b5f44f75105f758a1
#
_entry.id   cae09d9ae498039b5f44f75105f758a1
#
_cell.length_a   1.000
_cell.length_b   1.000
_cell.length_c   1.000
_cell.angle_alpha   90.00
_cell.angle_beta   90.00
_cell.angle_gamma   90.00
#
_symmetry.space_group_name_H-M   'P 1'
#
loop_
_entity.id
_entity.type
_entity.pdbx_description
1 polymer ?
#
loop_
_entity_poly.entity_id
_entity_poly.type
_entity_poly.pdbx_seq_one_letter_code
_entity_poly.pdbx_strand_id
1 'polypeptide(L)'
;MNTYRRLLGSEYNKVKLSVLWLFAMLHYIYADIITLMDSTALNEILAGAVGEGVAITPTFLFFGAILMEIPIAMVVLSLILRRNINRWANILAGAIKTLAVGASAFVGEPALYYVFFVVIEVAISLYIV
;
A
#
# COMPACT_ATOMS: atom_id res chain seq x y z
N MET A 1 20.84 -30.06 11.90
CA MET A 1 19.99 -30.01 10.69
C MET A 1 18.71 -29.20 10.86
N ASN A 2 17.99 -29.32 11.95
CA ASN A 2 16.74 -28.57 12.18
C ASN A 2 16.95 -27.05 12.35
N THR A 3 18.04 -26.63 13.01
CA THR A 3 18.35 -25.20 13.21
C THR A 3 18.67 -24.50 11.89
N TYR A 4 19.43 -25.13 11.02
CA TYR A 4 19.80 -24.60 9.71
C TYR A 4 18.56 -24.40 8.81
N ARG A 5 17.66 -25.38 8.77
CA ARG A 5 16.38 -25.27 8.03
C ARG A 5 15.48 -24.17 8.58
N ARG A 6 15.46 -23.95 9.90
CA ARG A 6 14.69 -22.85 10.52
C ARG A 6 15.26 -21.47 10.16
N LEU A 7 16.58 -21.35 10.12
CA LEU A 7 17.24 -20.10 9.73
C LEU A 7 16.97 -19.79 8.25
N LEU A 8 17.14 -20.75 7.35
CA LEU A 8 16.82 -20.57 5.93
C LEU A 8 15.34 -20.21 5.71
N GLY A 9 14.42 -20.86 6.40
CA GLY A 9 13.01 -20.56 6.33
C GLY A 9 12.67 -19.15 6.85
N SER A 10 13.38 -18.68 7.88
CA SER A 10 13.22 -17.33 8.42
C SER A 10 13.68 -16.26 7.41
N GLU A 11 14.84 -16.46 6.81
CA GLU A 11 15.38 -15.52 5.81
C GLU A 11 14.53 -15.52 4.53
N TYR A 12 14.07 -16.69 4.09
CA TYR A 12 13.13 -16.78 2.96
C TYR A 12 11.85 -15.99 3.19
N ASN A 13 11.27 -16.09 4.40
CA ASN A 13 10.05 -15.34 4.73
C ASN A 13 10.27 -13.82 4.74
N LYS A 14 11.42 -13.36 5.20
CA LYS A 14 11.78 -11.93 5.15
C LYS A 14 11.84 -11.41 3.71
N VAL A 15 12.53 -12.13 2.84
CA VAL A 15 12.63 -11.78 1.42
C VAL A 15 11.25 -11.80 0.77
N LYS A 16 10.44 -12.83 1.04
CA LYS A 16 9.08 -12.93 0.52
C LYS A 16 8.22 -11.73 0.93
N LEU A 17 8.24 -11.33 2.20
CA LEU A 17 7.50 -10.16 2.69
C LEU A 17 7.98 -8.87 2.03
N SER A 18 9.30 -8.68 1.93
CA SER A 18 9.86 -7.52 1.26
C SER A 18 9.42 -7.41 -0.20
N VAL A 19 9.44 -8.52 -0.94
CA VAL A 19 8.99 -8.57 -2.35
C VAL A 19 7.49 -8.27 -2.45
N LEU A 20 6.66 -8.78 -1.53
CA LEU A 20 5.22 -8.48 -1.51
C LEU A 20 4.95 -6.99 -1.25
N TRP A 21 5.68 -6.35 -0.35
CA TRP A 21 5.57 -4.91 -0.12
C TRP A 21 6.04 -4.10 -1.35
N LEU A 22 7.11 -4.52 -2.00
CA LEU A 22 7.55 -3.92 -3.26
C LEU A 22 6.48 -4.04 -4.34
N PHE A 23 5.87 -5.19 -4.48
CA PHE A 23 4.77 -5.42 -5.42
C PHE A 23 3.56 -4.52 -5.11
N ALA A 24 3.16 -4.41 -3.84
CA ALA A 24 2.09 -3.51 -3.42
C ALA A 24 2.42 -2.05 -3.74
N MET A 25 3.64 -1.61 -3.46
CA MET A 25 4.10 -0.25 -3.75
C MET A 25 4.05 0.06 -5.26
N LEU A 26 4.47 -0.87 -6.10
CA LEU A 26 4.37 -0.70 -7.56
C LEU A 26 2.92 -0.58 -8.03
N HIS A 27 2.00 -1.32 -7.40
CA HIS A 27 0.56 -1.19 -7.67
C HIS A 27 0.04 0.21 -7.34
N TYR A 28 0.42 0.79 -6.20
CA TYR A 28 0.02 2.15 -5.83
C TYR A 28 0.51 3.17 -6.85
N ILE A 29 1.79 3.10 -7.23
CA ILE A 29 2.37 4.00 -8.24
C ILE A 29 1.66 3.87 -9.58
N TYR A 30 1.37 2.64 -10.01
CA TYR A 30 0.67 2.40 -11.27
C TYR A 30 -0.77 2.93 -11.25
N ALA A 31 -1.48 2.72 -10.15
CA ALA A 31 -2.84 3.23 -9.97
C ALA A 31 -2.86 4.77 -10.05
N ASP A 32 -1.91 5.43 -9.40
CA ASP A 32 -1.77 6.88 -9.44
C ASP A 32 -1.47 7.39 -10.85
N ILE A 33 -0.57 6.73 -11.58
CA ILE A 33 -0.24 7.09 -12.98
C ILE A 33 -1.47 6.96 -13.87
N ILE A 34 -2.23 5.86 -13.77
CA ILE A 34 -3.44 5.66 -14.57
C ILE A 34 -4.52 6.68 -14.21
N THR A 35 -4.65 7.02 -12.93
CA THR A 35 -5.57 8.09 -12.49
C THR A 35 -5.22 9.43 -13.12
N LEU A 36 -3.93 9.76 -13.26
CA LEU A 36 -3.50 10.99 -13.96
C LEU A 36 -3.78 10.94 -15.47
N MET A 37 -3.95 9.77 -16.06
CA MET A 37 -4.34 9.61 -17.47
C MET A 37 -5.86 9.76 -17.68
N ASP A 38 -6.65 9.67 -16.63
CA ASP A 38 -8.09 9.93 -16.69
C ASP A 38 -8.32 11.45 -16.67
N SER A 39 -8.88 11.98 -17.75
CA SER A 39 -9.11 13.42 -17.93
C SER A 39 -10.04 14.01 -16.88
N THR A 40 -11.01 13.24 -16.38
CA THR A 40 -11.92 13.68 -15.31
C THR A 40 -11.17 13.86 -14.01
N ALA A 41 -10.44 12.83 -13.58
CA ALA A 41 -9.64 12.86 -12.36
C ALA A 41 -8.54 13.94 -12.43
N LEU A 42 -7.89 14.05 -13.59
CA LEU A 42 -6.86 15.08 -13.79
C LEU A 42 -7.41 16.49 -13.67
N ASN A 43 -8.58 16.78 -14.25
CA ASN A 43 -9.23 18.08 -14.14
C ASN A 43 -9.63 18.41 -12.69
N GLU A 44 -10.10 17.43 -11.91
CA GLU A 44 -10.37 17.62 -10.49
C GLU A 44 -9.09 17.95 -9.72
N ILE A 45 -7.99 17.25 -9.98
CA ILE A 45 -6.69 17.49 -9.34
C ILE A 45 -6.18 18.91 -9.69
N LEU A 46 -6.29 19.31 -10.96
CA LEU A 46 -5.92 20.65 -11.40
C LEU A 46 -6.78 21.75 -10.77
N ALA A 47 -8.04 21.44 -10.46
CA ALA A 47 -8.93 22.31 -9.71
C ALA A 47 -8.65 22.32 -8.18
N GLY A 48 -7.68 21.55 -7.71
CA GLY A 48 -7.32 21.46 -6.31
C GLY A 48 -8.19 20.54 -5.47
N ALA A 49 -8.83 19.55 -6.09
CA ALA A 49 -9.69 18.58 -5.43
C ALA A 49 -9.42 17.15 -5.91
N VAL A 50 -9.81 16.17 -5.11
CA VAL A 50 -9.84 14.74 -5.47
C VAL A 50 -11.16 14.15 -5.03
N GLY A 51 -11.73 13.23 -5.82
CA GLY A 51 -12.95 12.49 -5.52
C GLY A 51 -14.06 13.36 -4.91
N GLU A 52 -15.12 13.63 -5.61
CA GLU A 52 -16.29 14.42 -5.16
C GLU A 52 -16.01 15.73 -4.38
N GLY A 53 -14.87 16.38 -4.70
CA GLY A 53 -14.58 17.72 -4.16
C GLY A 53 -13.80 17.74 -2.84
N VAL A 54 -13.11 16.67 -2.48
CA VAL A 54 -12.18 16.69 -1.34
C VAL A 54 -11.00 17.61 -1.68
N ALA A 55 -10.85 18.70 -0.92
CA ALA A 55 -9.80 19.69 -1.17
C ALA A 55 -8.39 19.13 -0.97
N ILE A 56 -7.52 19.36 -1.94
CA ILE A 56 -6.09 19.04 -1.83
C ILE A 56 -5.41 20.16 -1.03
N THR A 57 -5.17 19.90 0.25
CA THR A 57 -4.48 20.84 1.14
C THR A 57 -3.07 20.33 1.43
N PRO A 58 -2.12 21.19 1.89
CA PRO A 58 -0.81 20.73 2.34
C PRO A 58 -0.88 19.64 3.41
N THR A 59 -1.87 19.71 4.30
CA THR A 59 -2.14 18.68 5.34
C THR A 59 -2.59 17.37 4.71
N PHE A 60 -3.47 17.40 3.72
CA PHE A 60 -3.91 16.23 2.97
C PHE A 60 -2.71 15.54 2.29
N LEU A 61 -1.86 16.30 1.62
CA LEU A 61 -0.65 15.76 0.96
C LEU A 61 0.34 15.17 1.97
N PHE A 62 0.49 15.80 3.13
CA PHE A 62 1.36 15.31 4.20
C PHE A 62 0.90 13.96 4.74
N PHE A 63 -0.39 13.80 5.03
CA PHE A 63 -0.94 12.50 5.44
C PHE A 63 -0.83 11.45 4.35
N GLY A 64 -1.04 11.82 3.09
CA GLY A 64 -0.82 10.94 1.94
C GLY A 64 0.63 10.46 1.86
N ALA A 65 1.59 11.36 2.06
CA ALA A 65 3.01 11.03 2.08
C ALA A 65 3.35 10.04 3.21
N ILE A 66 2.85 10.28 4.43
CA ILE A 66 3.04 9.33 5.55
C ILE A 66 2.46 7.95 5.21
N LEU A 67 1.27 7.91 4.62
CA LEU A 67 0.61 6.67 4.25
C LEU A 67 1.40 5.88 3.20
N MET A 68 2.03 6.58 2.24
CA MET A 68 2.88 5.98 1.22
C MET A 68 4.25 5.56 1.75
N GLU A 69 4.75 6.22 2.81
CA GLU A 69 6.01 5.82 3.44
C GLU A 69 5.92 4.44 4.10
N ILE A 70 4.73 4.03 4.58
CA ILE A 70 4.54 2.73 5.24
C ILE A 70 5.00 1.56 4.35
N PRO A 71 4.49 1.35 3.13
CA PRO A 71 4.94 0.25 2.27
C PRO A 71 6.41 0.38 1.85
N ILE A 72 6.89 1.60 1.63
CA ILE A 72 8.31 1.85 1.29
C ILE A 72 9.20 1.40 2.44
N ALA A 73 8.90 1.83 3.66
CA ALA A 73 9.63 1.43 4.84
C ALA A 73 9.57 -0.09 5.07
N MET A 74 8.42 -0.71 4.85
CA MET A 74 8.24 -2.14 5.05
C MET A 74 9.04 -3.01 4.09
N VAL A 75 9.38 -2.53 2.89
CA VAL A 75 10.31 -3.23 1.99
C VAL A 75 11.65 -3.48 2.68
N VAL A 76 12.18 -2.47 3.36
CA VAL A 76 13.47 -2.56 4.07
C VAL A 76 13.29 -3.20 5.43
N LEU A 77 12.31 -2.79 6.21
CA LEU A 77 12.08 -3.28 7.57
C LEU A 77 11.81 -4.79 7.61
N SER A 78 11.11 -5.33 6.60
CA SER A 78 10.87 -6.78 6.52
C SER A 78 12.16 -7.59 6.41
N LEU A 79 13.24 -7.02 5.88
CA LEU A 79 14.55 -7.68 5.77
C LEU A 79 15.37 -7.61 7.07
N ILE A 80 15.31 -6.49 7.79
CA ILE A 80 16.19 -6.22 8.92
C ILE A 80 15.60 -6.54 10.29
N LEU A 81 14.27 -6.54 10.42
CA LEU A 81 13.61 -6.75 11.71
C LEU A 81 13.72 -8.21 12.19
N ARG A 82 13.82 -8.38 13.51
CA ARG A 82 13.73 -9.68 14.16
C ARG A 82 12.35 -10.29 13.94
N ARG A 83 12.28 -11.62 13.84
CA ARG A 83 11.06 -12.37 13.48
C ARG A 83 9.78 -11.91 14.18
N ASN A 84 9.81 -11.75 15.50
CA ASN A 84 8.61 -11.36 16.25
C ASN A 84 8.18 -9.92 15.97
N ILE A 85 9.13 -8.99 15.92
CA ILE A 85 8.88 -7.58 15.60
C ILE A 85 8.42 -7.46 14.14
N ASN A 86 9.05 -8.18 13.24
CA ASN A 86 8.70 -8.21 11.82
C ASN A 86 7.26 -8.67 11.62
N ARG A 87 6.84 -9.73 12.30
CA ARG A 87 5.46 -10.22 12.24
C ARG A 87 4.45 -9.14 12.63
N TRP A 88 4.64 -8.49 13.79
CA TRP A 88 3.74 -7.45 14.26
C TRP A 88 3.77 -6.21 13.37
N ALA A 89 4.94 -5.80 12.90
CA ALA A 89 5.09 -4.69 11.98
C ALA A 89 4.31 -4.93 10.67
N ASN A 90 4.41 -6.13 10.10
CA ASN A 90 3.66 -6.50 8.89
C ASN A 90 2.14 -6.54 9.12
N ILE A 91 1.68 -7.06 10.25
CA ILE A 91 0.26 -7.07 10.61
C ILE A 91 -0.28 -5.65 10.72
N LEU A 92 0.40 -4.78 11.49
CA LEU A 92 -0.02 -3.40 11.68
C LEU A 92 0.01 -2.59 10.37
N ALA A 93 1.09 -2.68 9.61
CA ALA A 93 1.22 -2.00 8.33
C ALA A 93 0.17 -2.48 7.33
N GLY A 94 -0.04 -3.79 7.22
CA GLY A 94 -1.06 -4.39 6.35
C GLY A 94 -2.48 -3.97 6.76
N ALA A 95 -2.79 -3.96 8.05
CA ALA A 95 -4.09 -3.52 8.56
C ALA A 95 -4.35 -2.03 8.26
N ILE A 96 -3.37 -1.15 8.51
CA ILE A 96 -3.47 0.29 8.20
C ILE A 96 -3.70 0.51 6.71
N LYS A 97 -2.93 -0.17 5.85
CA LYS A 97 -3.08 -0.04 4.40
C LYS A 97 -4.42 -0.58 3.90
N THR A 98 -4.86 -1.73 4.40
CA THR A 98 -6.17 -2.30 4.04
C THR A 98 -7.31 -1.36 4.42
N LEU A 99 -7.28 -0.77 5.60
CA LEU A 99 -8.27 0.19 6.05
C LEU A 99 -8.24 1.47 5.20
N ALA A 100 -7.06 2.01 4.91
CA ALA A 100 -6.90 3.22 4.11
C ALA A 100 -7.41 3.02 2.68
N VAL A 101 -7.02 1.93 2.02
CA VAL A 101 -7.45 1.59 0.66
C VAL A 101 -8.95 1.25 0.64
N GLY A 102 -9.44 0.49 1.61
CA GLY A 102 -10.85 0.19 1.75
C GLY A 102 -11.71 1.45 1.95
N ALA A 103 -11.25 2.38 2.79
CA ALA A 103 -11.94 3.65 2.99
C ALA A 103 -11.96 4.52 1.72
N SER A 104 -10.87 4.55 0.96
CA SER A 104 -10.80 5.31 -0.30
C SER A 104 -11.77 4.80 -1.37
N ALA A 105 -12.11 3.51 -1.35
CA ALA A 105 -13.08 2.92 -2.28
C ALA A 105 -14.52 3.41 -2.05
N PHE A 106 -14.82 3.98 -0.89
CA PHE A 106 -16.14 4.54 -0.56
C PHE A 106 -16.22 6.06 -0.80
N VAL A 107 -15.16 6.68 -1.29
CA VAL A 107 -15.12 8.10 -1.63
C VAL A 107 -15.42 8.26 -3.12
N GLY A 108 -16.65 8.65 -3.45
CA GLY A 108 -17.09 8.87 -4.82
C GLY A 108 -17.50 7.61 -5.60
N GLU A 109 -17.83 7.79 -6.88
CA GLU A 109 -18.05 6.68 -7.81
C GLU A 109 -16.71 6.22 -8.39
N PRO A 110 -16.17 5.07 -7.97
CA PRO A 110 -14.85 4.64 -8.42
C PRO A 110 -14.91 4.20 -9.90
N ALA A 111 -13.97 4.65 -10.70
CA ALA A 111 -13.77 4.15 -12.04
C ALA A 111 -13.42 2.64 -12.01
N LEU A 112 -13.80 1.90 -13.07
CA LEU A 112 -13.61 0.45 -13.13
C LEU A 112 -12.16 0.01 -12.89
N TYR A 113 -11.19 0.74 -13.46
CA TYR A 113 -9.77 0.46 -13.26
C TYR A 113 -9.34 0.66 -11.79
N TYR A 114 -9.92 1.64 -11.12
CA TYR A 114 -9.65 1.90 -9.70
C TYR A 114 -10.13 0.75 -8.82
N VAL A 115 -11.35 0.25 -9.04
CA VAL A 115 -11.89 -0.93 -8.35
C VAL A 115 -10.99 -2.15 -8.56
N PHE A 116 -10.50 -2.37 -9.78
CA PHE A 116 -9.58 -3.46 -10.10
C PHE A 116 -8.30 -3.39 -9.25
N PHE A 117 -7.67 -2.22 -9.17
CA PHE A 117 -6.46 -2.03 -8.34
C PHE A 117 -6.75 -2.20 -6.85
N VAL A 118 -7.85 -1.63 -6.36
CA VAL A 118 -8.26 -1.77 -4.94
C VAL A 118 -8.44 -3.24 -4.54
N VAL A 119 -9.09 -4.04 -5.37
CA VAL A 119 -9.27 -5.48 -5.10
C VAL A 119 -7.92 -6.20 -4.98
N ILE A 120 -6.99 -5.93 -5.89
CA ILE A 120 -5.65 -6.52 -5.84
C ILE A 120 -4.89 -6.08 -4.59
N GLU A 121 -4.93 -4.79 -4.26
CA GLU A 121 -4.26 -4.22 -3.08
C GLU A 121 -4.79 -4.81 -1.77
N VAL A 122 -6.11 -4.93 -1.64
CA VAL A 122 -6.74 -5.56 -0.47
C VAL A 122 -6.31 -7.02 -0.36
N ALA A 123 -6.33 -7.77 -1.47
CA ALA A 123 -5.90 -9.17 -1.48
C ALA A 123 -4.44 -9.33 -1.05
N ILE A 124 -3.52 -8.47 -1.54
CA ILE A 124 -2.10 -8.50 -1.17
C ILE A 124 -1.93 -8.14 0.31
N SER A 125 -2.60 -7.08 0.77
CA SER A 125 -2.51 -6.63 2.17
C SER A 125 -3.02 -7.70 3.14
N LEU A 126 -4.12 -8.37 2.81
CA LEU A 126 -4.63 -9.50 3.60
C LEU A 126 -3.68 -10.69 3.58
N TYR A 127 -3.00 -10.95 2.47
CA TYR A 127 -2.00 -12.02 2.39
C TYR A 127 -0.75 -11.72 3.24
N ILE A 128 -0.35 -10.45 3.34
CA ILE A 128 0.76 -10.01 4.19
C ILE A 128 0.42 -10.15 5.69
N VAL A 129 -0.82 -9.87 6.07
CA VAL A 129 -1.30 -10.05 7.45
C VAL A 129 -1.41 -11.54 7.80
#